data_b8a0ca2c1f991f4ed563da421fcd2615
#
_entry.id   b8a0ca2c1f991f4ed563da421fcd2615
#
_cell.length_a   1.000
_cell.length_b   1.000
_cell.length_c   1.000
_cell.angle_alpha   90.00
_cell.angle_beta   90.00
_cell.angle_gamma   90.00
#
_symmetry.space_group_name_H-M   'P 1'
#
loop_
_entity.id
_entity.type
_entity.pdbx_description
1 polymer ?
#
loop_
_entity_poly.entity_id
_entity_poly.type
_entity_poly.pdbx_seq_one_letter_code
_entity_poly.pdbx_strand_id
1 'polypeptide(L)'
;TVGLLGTGRIGALVAEAIYHMGGHVIATSRSENPRLKGIVEYVSFETLIAASDVLSIHIPLTKASEGLFSASVFAQMKPGSCLVNTARGGIVDTDALIAALAQGRLSGAVLDAIANEERYFSVGWDQNPYYQQLNQLPNVLLTPHIAYYTQLAVQEIAETALNNARDILLEGQSANTIAL
;
A
#
# COMPACT_ATOMS: atom_id res chain seq x y z
N THR A 1 16.63 -1.74 6.74
CA THR A 1 16.13 -2.41 5.53
C THR A 1 14.67 -2.06 5.31
N VAL A 2 14.35 -1.52 4.14
CA VAL A 2 12.98 -1.24 3.71
C VAL A 2 12.57 -2.24 2.64
N GLY A 3 11.53 -3.02 2.94
CA GLY A 3 10.93 -3.98 2.02
C GLY A 3 9.78 -3.37 1.24
N LEU A 4 9.76 -3.56 -0.07
CA LEU A 4 8.69 -3.08 -0.93
C LEU A 4 7.96 -4.25 -1.58
N LEU A 5 6.68 -4.38 -1.29
CA LEU A 5 5.83 -5.32 -2.01
C LEU A 5 5.22 -4.62 -3.22
N GLY A 6 5.82 -4.85 -4.39
CA GLY A 6 5.48 -4.21 -5.65
C GLY A 6 6.40 -3.04 -6.03
N THR A 7 6.96 -3.10 -7.25
CA THR A 7 7.84 -2.08 -7.84
C THR A 7 7.23 -1.47 -9.12
N GLY A 8 5.91 -1.24 -9.08
CA GLY A 8 5.18 -0.48 -10.10
C GLY A 8 5.54 1.01 -10.06
N ARG A 9 4.67 1.87 -10.61
CA ARG A 9 4.92 3.32 -10.68
C ARG A 9 5.25 3.93 -9.31
N ILE A 10 4.43 3.68 -8.29
CA ILE A 10 4.62 4.25 -6.95
C ILE A 10 5.77 3.57 -6.23
N GLY A 11 5.78 2.23 -6.18
CA GLY A 11 6.84 1.49 -5.49
C GLY A 11 8.24 1.78 -6.02
N ALA A 12 8.39 2.06 -7.32
CA ALA A 12 9.66 2.46 -7.89
C ALA A 12 10.15 3.82 -7.36
N LEU A 13 9.26 4.81 -7.29
CA LEU A 13 9.60 6.13 -6.76
C LEU A 13 9.96 6.06 -5.26
N VAL A 14 9.25 5.23 -4.51
CA VAL A 14 9.56 4.98 -3.08
C VAL A 14 10.92 4.32 -2.95
N ALA A 15 11.24 3.31 -3.80
CA ALA A 15 12.53 2.65 -3.80
C ALA A 15 13.69 3.64 -4.04
N GLU A 16 13.55 4.48 -5.09
CA GLU A 16 14.53 5.51 -5.42
C GLU A 16 14.74 6.50 -4.24
N ALA A 17 13.62 6.98 -3.65
CA ALA A 17 13.68 7.91 -2.53
C ALA A 17 14.41 7.31 -1.31
N ILE A 18 14.05 6.09 -0.90
CA ILE A 18 14.68 5.40 0.24
C ILE A 18 16.16 5.13 -0.02
N TYR A 19 16.51 4.69 -1.23
CA TYR A 19 17.91 4.46 -1.62
C TYR A 19 18.75 5.73 -1.51
N HIS A 20 18.26 6.87 -2.02
CA HIS A 20 18.96 8.16 -1.94
C HIS A 20 19.04 8.72 -0.52
N MET A 21 18.16 8.29 0.37
CA MET A 21 18.25 8.57 1.80
C MET A 21 19.23 7.65 2.54
N GLY A 22 19.90 6.73 1.83
CA GLY A 22 20.86 5.78 2.40
C GLY A 22 20.24 4.50 2.95
N GLY A 23 18.97 4.22 2.66
CA GLY A 23 18.30 3.00 3.06
C GLY A 23 18.68 1.80 2.18
N HIS A 24 18.76 0.60 2.77
CA HIS A 24 18.85 -0.65 2.01
C HIS A 24 17.45 -1.07 1.56
N VAL A 25 17.24 -1.22 0.26
CA VAL A 25 15.93 -1.54 -0.33
C VAL A 25 15.91 -2.95 -0.89
N ILE A 26 15.00 -3.77 -0.37
CA ILE A 26 14.67 -5.09 -0.93
C ILE A 26 13.25 -5.09 -1.46
N ALA A 27 12.94 -5.89 -2.48
CA ALA A 27 11.58 -5.93 -3.02
C ALA A 27 11.16 -7.31 -3.54
N THR A 28 9.85 -7.53 -3.53
CA THR A 28 9.18 -8.62 -4.26
C THR A 28 8.18 -8.01 -5.23
N SER A 29 8.23 -8.41 -6.50
CA SER A 29 7.32 -7.97 -7.55
C SER A 29 7.15 -9.07 -8.59
N ARG A 30 6.04 -9.01 -9.37
CA ARG A 30 5.82 -9.98 -10.47
C ARG A 30 6.91 -9.95 -11.54
N SER A 31 7.52 -8.80 -11.75
CA SER A 31 8.65 -8.60 -12.63
C SER A 31 9.59 -7.56 -12.02
N GLU A 32 10.88 -7.71 -12.26
CA GLU A 32 11.85 -6.71 -11.88
C GLU A 32 11.67 -5.44 -12.71
N ASN A 33 11.79 -4.28 -12.08
CA ASN A 33 11.73 -3.00 -12.78
C ASN A 33 13.16 -2.60 -13.21
N PRO A 34 13.44 -2.51 -14.53
CA PRO A 34 14.80 -2.20 -15.02
C PRO A 34 15.37 -0.87 -14.51
N ARG A 35 14.50 0.10 -14.17
CA ARG A 35 14.93 1.40 -13.61
C ARG A 35 15.57 1.27 -12.24
N LEU A 36 15.29 0.17 -11.53
CA LEU A 36 15.74 -0.05 -10.15
C LEU A 36 17.00 -0.91 -10.07
N LYS A 37 17.64 -1.17 -11.20
CA LYS A 37 18.90 -1.93 -11.25
C LYS A 37 20.00 -1.21 -10.45
N GLY A 38 20.56 -1.90 -9.46
CA GLY A 38 21.56 -1.35 -8.54
C GLY A 38 20.98 -0.51 -7.38
N ILE A 39 19.65 -0.35 -7.33
CA ILE A 39 18.93 0.35 -6.25
C ILE A 39 18.22 -0.68 -5.36
N VAL A 40 17.60 -1.70 -5.95
CA VAL A 40 16.77 -2.69 -5.28
C VAL A 40 17.38 -4.08 -5.43
N GLU A 41 17.42 -4.81 -4.33
CA GLU A 41 17.65 -6.25 -4.32
C GLU A 41 16.30 -6.97 -4.37
N TYR A 42 16.05 -7.75 -5.45
CA TYR A 42 14.83 -8.55 -5.55
C TYR A 42 14.98 -9.87 -4.82
N VAL A 43 14.01 -10.14 -3.94
CA VAL A 43 14.00 -11.30 -3.04
C VAL A 43 12.65 -12.03 -3.08
N SER A 44 12.58 -13.24 -2.51
CA SER A 44 11.30 -13.94 -2.32
C SER A 44 10.39 -13.19 -1.33
N PHE A 45 9.09 -13.50 -1.35
CA PHE A 45 8.15 -12.89 -0.41
C PHE A 45 8.49 -13.25 1.04
N GLU A 46 8.91 -14.48 1.29
CA GLU A 46 9.31 -14.96 2.61
C GLU A 46 10.54 -14.19 3.13
N THR A 47 11.53 -13.97 2.26
CA THR A 47 12.70 -13.15 2.60
C THR A 47 12.30 -11.69 2.85
N LEU A 48 11.41 -11.15 2.01
CA LEU A 48 10.91 -9.77 2.16
C LEU A 48 10.31 -9.54 3.54
N ILE A 49 9.37 -10.40 3.96
CA ILE A 49 8.67 -10.24 5.24
C ILE A 49 9.58 -10.46 6.44
N ALA A 50 10.54 -11.41 6.34
CA ALA A 50 11.45 -11.74 7.42
C ALA A 50 12.60 -10.74 7.62
N ALA A 51 13.02 -10.03 6.56
CA ALA A 51 14.20 -9.16 6.59
C ALA A 51 13.85 -7.67 6.72
N SER A 52 12.61 -7.26 6.47
CA SER A 52 12.22 -5.85 6.48
C SER A 52 12.09 -5.28 7.89
N ASP A 53 12.76 -4.16 8.15
CA ASP A 53 12.49 -3.31 9.32
C ASP A 53 11.20 -2.49 9.11
N VAL A 54 11.00 -2.01 7.89
CA VAL A 54 9.77 -1.37 7.42
C VAL A 54 9.33 -2.07 6.15
N LEU A 55 8.08 -2.53 6.10
CA LEU A 55 7.50 -3.16 4.92
C LEU A 55 6.39 -2.29 4.36
N SER A 56 6.51 -1.88 3.10
CA SER A 56 5.54 -1.02 2.42
C SER A 56 4.87 -1.74 1.25
N ILE A 57 3.52 -1.61 1.19
CA ILE A 57 2.68 -2.30 0.22
C ILE A 57 2.36 -1.39 -0.95
N HIS A 58 2.67 -1.84 -2.19
CA HIS A 58 2.45 -1.11 -3.44
C HIS A 58 1.87 -2.00 -4.55
N ILE A 59 1.07 -3.01 -4.17
CA ILE A 59 0.35 -3.88 -5.10
C ILE A 59 -1.15 -3.54 -5.15
N PRO A 60 -1.85 -3.85 -6.25
CA PRO A 60 -3.30 -3.71 -6.31
C PRO A 60 -4.01 -4.77 -5.47
N LEU A 61 -5.23 -4.46 -5.02
CA LEU A 61 -6.14 -5.46 -4.45
C LEU A 61 -6.71 -6.33 -5.57
N THR A 62 -6.52 -7.61 -5.44
CA THR A 62 -7.04 -8.66 -6.33
C THR A 62 -7.44 -9.86 -5.48
N LYS A 63 -8.12 -10.85 -6.06
CA LYS A 63 -8.42 -12.11 -5.34
C LYS A 63 -7.16 -12.80 -4.77
N ALA A 64 -6.01 -12.63 -5.41
CA ALA A 64 -4.74 -13.23 -4.95
C ALA A 64 -4.04 -12.42 -3.85
N SER A 65 -4.33 -11.12 -3.73
CA SER A 65 -3.73 -10.24 -2.72
C SER A 65 -4.68 -9.89 -1.57
N GLU A 66 -5.94 -10.28 -1.66
CA GLU A 66 -6.94 -10.09 -0.60
C GLU A 66 -6.54 -10.92 0.64
N GLY A 67 -6.45 -10.24 1.80
CA GLY A 67 -6.03 -10.86 3.05
C GLY A 67 -4.61 -11.44 3.04
N LEU A 68 -3.76 -11.03 2.10
CA LEU A 68 -2.39 -11.53 1.97
C LEU A 68 -1.62 -11.38 3.29
N PHE A 69 -1.78 -10.25 3.98
CA PHE A 69 -1.19 -10.03 5.30
C PHE A 69 -2.10 -10.60 6.39
N SER A 70 -2.07 -11.92 6.51
CA SER A 70 -2.77 -12.70 7.52
C SER A 70 -1.98 -12.83 8.83
N ALA A 71 -2.57 -13.42 9.86
CA ALA A 71 -1.89 -13.71 11.12
C ALA A 71 -0.61 -14.54 10.94
N SER A 72 -0.60 -15.48 9.98
CA SER A 72 0.58 -16.30 9.68
C SER A 72 1.70 -15.48 9.04
N VAL A 73 1.38 -14.48 8.22
CA VAL A 73 2.36 -13.56 7.63
C VAL A 73 2.93 -12.63 8.70
N PHE A 74 2.09 -12.04 9.55
CA PHE A 74 2.56 -11.22 10.68
C PHE A 74 3.47 -12.00 11.63
N ALA A 75 3.19 -13.27 11.87
CA ALA A 75 4.05 -14.12 12.70
C ALA A 75 5.45 -14.35 12.09
N GLN A 76 5.60 -14.25 10.76
CA GLN A 76 6.86 -14.41 10.05
C GLN A 76 7.61 -13.08 9.83
N MET A 77 6.94 -11.94 9.96
CA MET A 77 7.60 -10.63 9.84
C MET A 77 8.69 -10.49 10.92
N LYS A 78 9.69 -9.66 10.62
CA LYS A 78 10.75 -9.37 11.58
C LYS A 78 10.16 -8.77 12.86
N PRO A 79 10.49 -9.31 14.06
CA PRO A 79 9.99 -8.75 15.32
C PRO A 79 10.32 -7.27 15.45
N GLY A 80 9.34 -6.45 15.82
CA GLY A 80 9.51 -5.02 15.95
C GLY A 80 9.53 -4.25 14.63
N SER A 81 9.22 -4.89 13.49
CA SER A 81 9.07 -4.20 12.21
C SER A 81 7.80 -3.34 12.16
N CYS A 82 7.76 -2.44 11.18
CA CYS A 82 6.62 -1.56 10.92
C CYS A 82 5.98 -1.90 9.57
N LEU A 83 4.64 -1.89 9.50
CA LEU A 83 3.88 -2.04 8.27
C LEU A 83 3.43 -0.68 7.74
N VAL A 84 3.58 -0.44 6.43
CA VAL A 84 3.04 0.73 5.72
C VAL A 84 2.08 0.26 4.65
N ASN A 85 0.82 0.70 4.70
CA ASN A 85 -0.18 0.41 3.67
C ASN A 85 -0.82 1.70 3.15
N THR A 86 -0.36 2.15 1.99
CA THR A 86 -0.95 3.24 1.22
C THR A 86 -1.58 2.72 -0.08
N ALA A 87 -1.78 1.41 -0.18
CA ALA A 87 -2.34 0.76 -1.37
C ALA A 87 -3.85 0.53 -1.23
N ARG A 88 -4.25 -0.56 -0.58
CA ARG A 88 -5.67 -0.92 -0.37
C ARG A 88 -5.84 -1.67 0.95
N GLY A 89 -6.89 -1.33 1.71
CA GLY A 89 -7.17 -1.92 3.02
C GLY A 89 -7.37 -3.43 2.97
N GLY A 90 -8.08 -3.94 1.97
CA GLY A 90 -8.39 -5.37 1.84
C GLY A 90 -7.18 -6.29 1.60
N ILE A 91 -5.97 -5.76 1.39
CA ILE A 91 -4.73 -6.56 1.32
C ILE A 91 -4.33 -7.07 2.71
N VAL A 92 -4.76 -6.39 3.74
CA VAL A 92 -4.41 -6.66 5.14
C VAL A 92 -5.63 -7.21 5.88
N ASP A 93 -5.48 -8.35 6.52
CA ASP A 93 -6.40 -8.82 7.54
C ASP A 93 -6.28 -7.88 8.76
N THR A 94 -7.26 -7.01 8.91
CA THR A 94 -7.20 -5.93 9.93
C THR A 94 -7.27 -6.49 11.34
N ASP A 95 -8.04 -7.56 11.59
CA ASP A 95 -8.10 -8.19 12.90
C ASP A 95 -6.74 -8.80 13.28
N ALA A 96 -6.10 -9.46 12.32
CA ALA A 96 -4.75 -10.00 12.51
C ALA A 96 -3.69 -8.91 12.74
N LEU A 97 -3.80 -7.77 12.04
CA LEU A 97 -2.94 -6.61 12.25
C LEU A 97 -3.09 -6.03 13.67
N ILE A 98 -4.33 -5.81 14.11
CA ILE A 98 -4.63 -5.30 15.47
C ILE A 98 -4.03 -6.24 16.52
N ALA A 99 -4.21 -7.56 16.36
CA ALA A 99 -3.63 -8.54 17.26
C ALA A 99 -2.09 -8.51 17.28
N ALA A 100 -1.45 -8.39 16.10
CA ALA A 100 0.01 -8.31 16.00
C ALA A 100 0.60 -7.04 16.65
N LEU A 101 -0.10 -5.90 16.50
CA LEU A 101 0.26 -4.63 17.14
C LEU A 101 0.08 -4.70 18.67
N ALA A 102 -1.06 -5.21 19.14
CA ALA A 102 -1.36 -5.33 20.57
C ALA A 102 -0.39 -6.28 21.30
N GLN A 103 0.09 -7.33 20.62
CA GLN A 103 1.07 -8.27 21.15
C GLN A 103 2.52 -7.77 21.06
N GLY A 104 2.75 -6.59 20.49
CA GLY A 104 4.10 -6.04 20.28
C GLY A 104 4.92 -6.78 19.20
N ARG A 105 4.27 -7.61 18.37
CA ARG A 105 4.93 -8.29 17.25
C ARG A 105 5.42 -7.29 16.22
N LEU A 106 4.58 -6.28 15.92
CA LEU A 106 4.94 -5.11 15.13
C LEU A 106 5.16 -3.92 16.05
N SER A 107 6.16 -3.09 15.75
CA SER A 107 6.40 -1.83 16.46
C SER A 107 5.37 -0.76 16.12
N GLY A 108 4.75 -0.86 14.95
CA GLY A 108 3.75 0.10 14.51
C GLY A 108 3.19 -0.20 13.13
N ALA A 109 2.18 0.59 12.75
CA ALA A 109 1.63 0.60 11.40
C ALA A 109 1.31 2.02 10.94
N VAL A 110 1.49 2.29 9.64
CA VAL A 110 1.07 3.52 8.95
C VAL A 110 0.07 3.13 7.87
N LEU A 111 -1.16 3.58 7.99
CA LEU A 111 -2.27 3.13 7.16
C LEU A 111 -3.00 4.34 6.56
N ASP A 112 -2.96 4.47 5.24
CA ASP A 112 -3.79 5.41 4.49
C ASP A 112 -5.05 4.73 3.92
N ALA A 113 -5.05 3.39 3.88
CA ALA A 113 -6.17 2.56 3.45
C ALA A 113 -6.44 1.46 4.48
N ILE A 114 -7.70 1.30 4.91
CA ILE A 114 -8.15 0.28 5.86
C ILE A 114 -9.31 -0.54 5.27
N ALA A 115 -9.57 -1.72 5.84
CA ALA A 115 -10.65 -2.57 5.37
C ALA A 115 -12.03 -1.89 5.46
N ASN A 116 -12.86 -2.14 4.45
CA ASN A 116 -14.23 -1.64 4.33
C ASN A 116 -14.38 -0.11 4.23
N GLU A 117 -13.31 0.64 4.01
CA GLU A 117 -13.33 2.12 3.99
C GLU A 117 -14.34 2.70 3.00
N GLU A 118 -14.58 2.02 1.87
CA GLU A 118 -15.52 2.45 0.83
C GLU A 118 -16.95 2.62 1.34
N ARG A 119 -17.33 1.90 2.40
CA ARG A 119 -18.65 1.98 3.03
C ARG A 119 -18.82 3.24 3.88
N TYR A 120 -17.70 3.87 4.22
CA TYR A 120 -17.64 4.97 5.18
C TYR A 120 -17.23 6.31 4.56
N PHE A 121 -16.93 6.36 3.26
CA PHE A 121 -16.58 7.61 2.58
C PHE A 121 -17.66 8.69 2.65
N SER A 122 -18.94 8.30 2.69
CA SER A 122 -20.06 9.23 2.73
C SER A 122 -20.55 9.56 4.15
N VAL A 123 -20.24 8.72 5.12
CA VAL A 123 -20.76 8.84 6.50
C VAL A 123 -19.70 9.22 7.53
N GLY A 124 -18.44 9.18 7.16
CA GLY A 124 -17.30 9.51 8.01
C GLY A 124 -16.51 8.29 8.45
N TRP A 125 -15.19 8.41 8.43
CA TRP A 125 -14.24 7.34 8.79
C TRP A 125 -14.35 6.94 10.28
N ASP A 126 -14.73 7.87 11.14
CA ASP A 126 -14.98 7.64 12.56
C ASP A 126 -16.11 6.62 12.82
N GLN A 127 -16.97 6.37 11.81
CA GLN A 127 -18.00 5.33 11.89
C GLN A 127 -17.46 3.93 11.52
N ASN A 128 -16.26 3.82 10.96
CA ASN A 128 -15.66 2.52 10.64
C ASN A 128 -15.15 1.85 11.93
N PRO A 129 -15.63 0.65 12.29
CA PRO A 129 -15.20 -0.04 13.51
C PRO A 129 -13.69 -0.33 13.55
N TYR A 130 -13.07 -0.58 12.41
CA TYR A 130 -11.62 -0.77 12.32
C TYR A 130 -10.86 0.53 12.57
N TYR A 131 -11.35 1.65 12.04
CA TYR A 131 -10.77 2.94 12.35
C TYR A 131 -10.80 3.22 13.85
N GLN A 132 -11.95 2.98 14.51
CA GLN A 132 -12.09 3.20 15.95
C GLN A 132 -11.09 2.36 16.77
N GLN A 133 -10.91 1.10 16.41
CA GLN A 133 -9.96 0.20 17.09
C GLN A 133 -8.50 0.61 16.84
N LEU A 134 -8.14 0.83 15.58
CA LEU A 134 -6.78 1.21 15.18
C LEU A 134 -6.36 2.56 15.75
N ASN A 135 -7.28 3.53 15.80
CA ASN A 135 -7.03 4.88 16.34
C ASN A 135 -6.77 4.90 17.86
N GLN A 136 -7.12 3.84 18.58
CA GLN A 136 -6.80 3.68 20.00
C GLN A 136 -5.40 3.16 20.25
N LEU A 137 -4.72 2.63 19.23
CA LEU A 137 -3.38 2.08 19.36
C LEU A 137 -2.33 3.20 19.23
N PRO A 138 -1.45 3.39 20.22
CA PRO A 138 -0.50 4.50 20.22
C PRO A 138 0.61 4.38 19.17
N ASN A 139 0.76 3.20 18.60
CA ASN A 139 1.75 2.85 17.59
C ASN A 139 1.15 2.75 16.17
N VAL A 140 -0.03 3.34 15.94
CA VAL A 140 -0.68 3.40 14.63
C VAL A 140 -0.84 4.84 14.18
N LEU A 141 -0.41 5.12 12.95
CA LEU A 141 -0.70 6.37 12.25
C LEU A 141 -1.76 6.09 11.18
N LEU A 142 -2.88 6.80 11.26
CA LEU A 142 -3.96 6.70 10.28
C LEU A 142 -4.11 8.01 9.50
N THR A 143 -4.31 7.88 8.19
CA THR A 143 -4.75 8.98 7.33
C THR A 143 -5.97 8.52 6.51
N PRO A 144 -6.96 9.40 6.24
CA PRO A 144 -8.24 9.00 5.66
C PRO A 144 -8.19 8.90 4.13
N HIS A 145 -7.35 8.00 3.61
CA HIS A 145 -7.14 7.72 2.18
C HIS A 145 -6.82 8.99 1.38
N ILE A 146 -5.86 9.76 1.87
CA ILE A 146 -5.48 11.07 1.32
C ILE A 146 -4.04 11.13 0.81
N ALA A 147 -3.33 10.02 0.75
CA ALA A 147 -1.93 10.00 0.26
C ALA A 147 -1.80 10.52 -1.18
N TYR A 148 -2.87 10.40 -1.99
CA TYR A 148 -2.93 10.97 -3.33
C TYR A 148 -3.24 12.48 -3.35
N TYR A 149 -3.73 13.08 -2.26
CA TYR A 149 -4.35 14.40 -2.24
C TYR A 149 -3.31 15.52 -2.28
N THR A 150 -2.73 15.72 -3.45
CA THR A 150 -1.89 16.88 -3.79
C THR A 150 -2.57 17.67 -4.89
N GLN A 151 -2.30 18.98 -5.00
CA GLN A 151 -2.88 19.82 -6.03
C GLN A 151 -2.66 19.24 -7.44
N LEU A 152 -1.43 18.79 -7.72
CA LEU A 152 -1.07 18.20 -9.01
C LEU A 152 -1.84 16.90 -9.27
N ALA A 153 -1.87 15.97 -8.31
CA ALA A 153 -2.56 14.68 -8.49
C ALA A 153 -4.06 14.86 -8.69
N VAL A 154 -4.71 15.76 -7.96
CA VAL A 154 -6.14 16.06 -8.12
C VAL A 154 -6.43 16.67 -9.50
N GLN A 155 -5.58 17.58 -9.96
CA GLN A 155 -5.69 18.15 -11.29
C GLN A 155 -5.53 17.07 -12.37
N GLU A 156 -4.49 16.25 -12.30
CA GLU A 156 -4.25 15.16 -13.27
C GLU A 156 -5.38 14.13 -13.30
N ILE A 157 -5.96 13.79 -12.14
CA ILE A 157 -7.13 12.90 -12.06
C ILE A 157 -8.32 13.50 -12.80
N ALA A 158 -8.63 14.78 -12.55
CA ALA A 158 -9.75 15.47 -13.19
C ALA A 158 -9.54 15.60 -14.70
N GLU A 159 -8.37 16.06 -15.14
CA GLU A 159 -8.03 16.20 -16.56
C GLU A 159 -8.06 14.85 -17.28
N THR A 160 -7.51 13.80 -16.68
CA THR A 160 -7.53 12.44 -17.26
C THR A 160 -8.96 11.94 -17.41
N ALA A 161 -9.81 12.10 -16.40
CA ALA A 161 -11.19 11.68 -16.44
C ALA A 161 -11.98 12.42 -17.55
N LEU A 162 -11.82 13.73 -17.66
CA LEU A 162 -12.46 14.54 -18.70
C LEU A 162 -11.97 14.19 -20.11
N ASN A 163 -10.67 13.99 -20.29
CA ASN A 163 -10.10 13.57 -21.56
C ASN A 163 -10.59 12.19 -21.97
N ASN A 164 -10.61 11.22 -21.05
CA ASN A 164 -11.16 9.89 -21.34
C ASN A 164 -12.64 9.94 -21.76
N ALA A 165 -13.46 10.74 -21.06
CA ALA A 165 -14.86 10.91 -21.41
C ALA A 165 -15.02 11.54 -22.81
N ARG A 166 -14.25 12.60 -23.12
CA ARG A 166 -14.22 13.22 -24.45
C ARG A 166 -13.84 12.23 -25.54
N ASP A 167 -12.75 11.50 -25.36
CA ASP A 167 -12.22 10.57 -26.35
C ASP A 167 -13.21 9.41 -26.62
N ILE A 168 -13.86 8.89 -25.56
CA ILE A 168 -14.91 7.88 -25.71
C ILE A 168 -16.11 8.43 -26.49
N LEU A 169 -16.53 9.67 -26.24
CA LEU A 169 -17.67 10.29 -26.92
C LEU A 169 -17.37 10.61 -28.38
N LEU A 170 -16.14 11.02 -28.71
CA LEU A 170 -15.77 11.45 -30.06
C LEU A 170 -15.19 10.32 -30.92
N GLU A 171 -14.46 9.39 -30.31
CA GLU A 171 -13.66 8.38 -31.00
C GLU A 171 -14.10 6.93 -30.65
N GLY A 172 -15.04 6.77 -29.71
CA GLY A 172 -15.52 5.47 -29.23
C GLY A 172 -14.56 4.72 -28.32
N GLN A 173 -13.38 5.27 -28.06
CA GLN A 173 -12.34 4.67 -27.22
C GLN A 173 -11.45 5.74 -26.60
N SER A 174 -10.72 5.39 -25.55
CA SER A 174 -9.68 6.21 -24.93
C SER A 174 -8.41 5.39 -24.74
N ALA A 175 -7.26 6.07 -24.63
CA ALA A 175 -5.97 5.44 -24.36
C ALA A 175 -5.94 4.68 -23.03
N ASN A 176 -6.86 4.97 -22.13
CA ASN A 176 -6.99 4.31 -20.82
C ASN A 176 -8.14 3.31 -20.76
N THR A 177 -8.72 2.93 -21.91
CA THR A 177 -9.76 1.89 -21.96
C THR A 177 -9.20 0.55 -21.49
N ILE A 178 -9.87 -0.06 -20.51
CA ILE A 178 -9.52 -1.38 -19.98
C ILE A 178 -10.37 -2.41 -20.73
N ALA A 179 -9.72 -3.41 -21.33
CA ALA A 179 -10.43 -4.58 -21.84
C ALA A 179 -10.99 -5.38 -20.64
N LEU A 180 -12.28 -5.65 -20.66
CA LEU A 180 -12.99 -6.44 -19.65
C LEU A 180 -12.73 -7.92 -19.86
#